data_efe27b469811a7ff8c0bbfa197457703
#
_entry.id   efe27b469811a7ff8c0bbfa197457703
#
_cell.length_a   1.000
_cell.length_b   1.000
_cell.length_c   1.000
_cell.angle_alpha   90.00
_cell.angle_beta   90.00
_cell.angle_gamma   90.00
#
_symmetry.space_group_name_H-M   'P 1'
#
loop_
_entity.id
_entity.type
_entity.pdbx_description
1 polymer ?
#
loop_
_entity_poly.entity_id
_entity_poly.type
_entity_poly.pdbx_seq_one_letter_code
_entity_poly.pdbx_strand_id
1 'polypeptide(L)'
;MPVIRWWLSLEAAAFGGAALVHAGVLVHGYEHAKAATAESVIGLVLLFALFASVVAPRSSRAMALASLSLALLGTLVGIFTIVIGIGPRSAFDIALHVGFVASLLAGLGLVARGRVWEQRQRA
;
A
#
# COMPACT_ATOMS: atom_id res chain seq x y z
N MET A 1 16.95 7.17 -2.26
CA MET A 1 15.69 7.91 -2.55
C MET A 1 14.89 7.39 -3.76
N PRO A 2 15.47 7.03 -4.93
CA PRO A 2 14.66 6.52 -6.05
C PRO A 2 13.86 5.25 -5.69
N VAL A 3 14.45 4.32 -4.92
CA VAL A 3 13.78 3.08 -4.52
C VAL A 3 12.50 3.34 -3.71
N ILE A 4 12.52 4.31 -2.77
CA ILE A 4 11.34 4.68 -1.97
C ILE A 4 10.21 5.18 -2.88
N ARG A 5 10.53 6.06 -3.83
CA ARG A 5 9.54 6.62 -4.75
C ARG A 5 8.96 5.55 -5.67
N TRP A 6 9.80 4.67 -6.20
CA TRP A 6 9.36 3.53 -7.02
C TRP A 6 8.40 2.65 -6.24
N TRP A 7 8.74 2.32 -4.99
CA TRP A 7 7.90 1.46 -4.17
C TRP A 7 6.56 2.12 -3.83
N LEU A 8 6.57 3.38 -3.41
CA LEU A 8 5.34 4.14 -3.16
C LEU A 8 4.47 4.26 -4.42
N SER A 9 5.07 4.45 -5.59
CA SER A 9 4.33 4.49 -6.86
C SER A 9 3.69 3.14 -7.18
N LEU A 10 4.41 2.05 -6.99
CA LEU A 10 3.92 0.69 -7.20
C LEU A 10 2.71 0.39 -6.31
N GLU A 11 2.85 0.65 -5.01
CA GLU A 11 1.78 0.42 -4.04
C GLU A 11 0.56 1.32 -4.31
N ALA A 12 0.78 2.60 -4.58
CA ALA A 12 -0.32 3.51 -4.91
C ALA A 12 -1.07 3.06 -6.18
N ALA A 13 -0.36 2.60 -7.20
CA ALA A 13 -0.97 2.07 -8.42
C ALA A 13 -1.73 0.76 -8.15
N ALA A 14 -1.19 -0.12 -7.31
CA ALA A 14 -1.81 -1.39 -6.96
C ALA A 14 -3.13 -1.17 -6.17
N PHE A 15 -3.11 -0.32 -5.14
CA PHE A 15 -4.32 0.02 -4.38
C PHE A 15 -5.34 0.80 -5.23
N GLY A 16 -4.88 1.72 -6.08
CA GLY A 16 -5.75 2.42 -7.03
C GLY A 16 -6.41 1.48 -8.03
N GLY A 17 -5.66 0.51 -8.56
CA GLY A 17 -6.18 -0.53 -9.45
C GLY A 17 -7.22 -1.42 -8.76
N ALA A 18 -6.95 -1.86 -7.54
CA ALA A 18 -7.90 -2.64 -6.74
C ALA A 18 -9.19 -1.85 -6.46
N ALA A 19 -9.06 -0.57 -6.08
CA ALA A 19 -10.22 0.30 -5.87
C ALA A 19 -11.09 0.42 -7.12
N LEU A 20 -10.49 0.54 -8.31
CA LEU A 20 -11.21 0.60 -9.58
C LEU A 20 -11.88 -0.74 -9.94
N VAL A 21 -11.29 -1.88 -9.57
CA VAL A 21 -11.92 -3.20 -9.71
C VAL A 21 -13.14 -3.29 -8.80
N HIS A 22 -12.99 -2.97 -7.51
CA HIS A 22 -14.10 -3.00 -6.56
C HIS A 22 -15.17 -1.92 -6.78
N ALA A 23 -14.83 -0.86 -7.51
CA ALA A 23 -15.80 0.12 -7.99
C ALA A 23 -16.56 -0.33 -9.26
N GLY A 24 -16.20 -1.47 -9.85
CA GLY A 24 -16.79 -1.97 -11.10
C GLY A 24 -16.36 -1.20 -12.35
N VAL A 25 -15.28 -0.41 -12.27
CA VAL A 25 -14.79 0.40 -13.40
C VAL A 25 -13.93 -0.42 -14.36
N LEU A 26 -12.99 -1.20 -13.81
CA LEU A 26 -12.08 -2.02 -14.62
C LEU A 26 -12.65 -3.39 -14.96
N VAL A 27 -13.32 -4.03 -14.01
CA VAL A 27 -13.85 -5.39 -14.16
C VAL A 27 -15.20 -5.45 -13.46
N HIS A 28 -16.21 -6.01 -14.13
CA HIS A 28 -17.53 -6.27 -13.53
C HIS A 28 -17.53 -7.61 -12.79
N GLY A 29 -18.36 -7.70 -11.74
CA GLY A 29 -18.54 -8.92 -10.95
C GLY A 29 -17.72 -8.97 -9.66
N TYR A 30 -16.91 -7.95 -9.38
CA TYR A 30 -16.13 -7.81 -8.16
C TYR A 30 -16.51 -6.56 -7.37
N GLU A 31 -17.66 -5.96 -7.65
CA GLU A 31 -18.11 -4.72 -7.04
C GLU A 31 -18.28 -4.86 -5.52
N HIS A 32 -17.59 -4.03 -4.77
CA HIS A 32 -17.66 -3.97 -3.31
C HIS A 32 -17.34 -2.57 -2.80
N ALA A 33 -18.38 -1.76 -2.57
CA ALA A 33 -18.24 -0.33 -2.26
C ALA A 33 -17.33 -0.02 -1.06
N LYS A 34 -17.42 -0.82 0.01
CA LYS A 34 -16.57 -0.62 1.20
C LYS A 34 -15.10 -0.93 0.91
N ALA A 35 -14.80 -1.97 0.13
CA ALA A 35 -13.43 -2.30 -0.29
C ALA A 35 -12.89 -1.20 -1.20
N ALA A 36 -13.64 -0.77 -2.21
CA ALA A 36 -13.27 0.34 -3.09
C ALA A 36 -12.94 1.61 -2.31
N THR A 37 -13.75 1.96 -1.30
CA THR A 37 -13.50 3.13 -0.44
C THR A 37 -12.21 2.98 0.36
N ALA A 38 -12.01 1.84 1.03
CA ALA A 38 -10.82 1.59 1.84
C ALA A 38 -9.54 1.63 1.00
N GLU A 39 -9.54 0.97 -0.15
CA GLU A 39 -8.40 0.94 -1.08
C GLU A 39 -8.12 2.32 -1.68
N SER A 40 -9.16 3.11 -1.99
CA SER A 40 -9.01 4.49 -2.44
C SER A 40 -8.33 5.36 -1.39
N VAL A 41 -8.74 5.25 -0.12
CA VAL A 41 -8.13 6.01 0.99
C VAL A 41 -6.66 5.62 1.16
N ILE A 42 -6.35 4.32 1.16
CA ILE A 42 -4.97 3.84 1.25
C ILE A 42 -4.14 4.34 0.06
N GLY A 43 -4.66 4.23 -1.15
CA GLY A 43 -4.00 4.71 -2.36
C GLY A 43 -3.70 6.22 -2.30
N LEU A 44 -4.62 7.04 -1.81
CA LEU A 44 -4.42 8.48 -1.62
C LEU A 44 -3.34 8.78 -0.59
N VAL A 45 -3.29 8.04 0.52
CA VAL A 45 -2.24 8.18 1.55
C VAL A 45 -0.87 7.87 0.96
N LEU A 46 -0.76 6.81 0.15
CA LEU A 46 0.49 6.44 -0.53
C LEU A 46 0.90 7.49 -1.57
N LEU A 47 -0.05 8.03 -2.35
CA LEU A 47 0.20 9.14 -3.28
C LEU A 47 0.68 10.39 -2.56
N PHE A 48 0.07 10.73 -1.43
CA PHE A 48 0.51 11.85 -0.60
C PHE A 48 1.94 11.65 -0.09
N ALA A 49 2.29 10.45 0.37
CA ALA A 49 3.65 10.14 0.81
C ALA A 49 4.65 10.21 -0.37
N LEU A 50 4.24 9.76 -1.56
CA LEU A 50 5.03 9.90 -2.79
C LEU A 50 5.28 11.38 -3.11
N PHE A 51 4.24 12.21 -3.12
CA PHE A 51 4.36 13.65 -3.32
C PHE A 51 5.27 14.30 -2.27
N ALA A 52 5.06 14.00 -0.99
CA ALA A 52 5.89 14.49 0.10
C ALA A 52 7.37 14.08 -0.06
N SER A 53 7.63 12.88 -0.60
CA SER A 53 9.00 12.42 -0.89
C SER A 53 9.73 13.25 -1.96
N VAL A 54 8.97 13.93 -2.82
CA VAL A 54 9.52 14.82 -3.87
C VAL A 54 9.79 16.21 -3.30
N VAL A 55 8.81 16.78 -2.59
CA VAL A 55 8.87 18.17 -2.11
C VAL A 55 9.66 18.32 -0.80
N ALA A 56 9.72 17.27 0.02
CA ALA A 56 10.43 17.25 1.30
C ALA A 56 11.34 16.00 1.43
N PRO A 57 12.44 15.91 0.67
CA PRO A 57 13.26 14.69 0.62
C PRO A 57 13.80 14.22 1.99
N ARG A 58 14.03 15.17 2.92
CA ARG A 58 14.50 14.85 4.27
C ARG A 58 13.50 14.02 5.08
N SER A 59 12.20 14.18 4.82
CA SER A 59 11.12 13.47 5.50
C SER A 59 10.65 12.23 4.74
N SER A 60 11.15 12.01 3.52
CA SER A 60 10.63 10.97 2.61
C SER A 60 10.61 9.58 3.23
N ARG A 61 11.62 9.23 4.02
CA ARG A 61 11.69 7.94 4.69
C ARG A 61 10.64 7.79 5.79
N ALA A 62 10.50 8.80 6.65
CA ALA A 62 9.49 8.77 7.73
C ALA A 62 8.08 8.69 7.14
N MET A 63 7.81 9.46 6.09
CA MET A 63 6.55 9.44 5.38
C MET A 63 6.28 8.09 4.72
N ALA A 64 7.29 7.49 4.09
CA ALA A 64 7.16 6.15 3.49
C ALA A 64 6.87 5.08 4.56
N LEU A 65 7.61 5.08 5.67
CA LEU A 65 7.37 4.12 6.77
C LEU A 65 5.96 4.30 7.34
N ALA A 66 5.53 5.52 7.59
CA ALA A 66 4.21 5.80 8.14
C ALA A 66 3.09 5.35 7.18
N SER A 67 3.19 5.72 5.89
CA SER A 67 2.17 5.40 4.89
C SER A 67 2.10 3.90 4.59
N LEU A 68 3.24 3.21 4.45
CA LEU A 68 3.28 1.75 4.25
C LEU A 68 2.76 0.99 5.48
N SER A 69 3.06 1.47 6.70
CA SER A 69 2.52 0.87 7.92
C SER A 69 1.00 1.05 8.02
N LEU A 70 0.49 2.22 7.66
CA LEU A 70 -0.95 2.49 7.62
C LEU A 70 -1.64 1.63 6.54
N ALA A 71 -1.03 1.50 5.37
CA ALA A 71 -1.52 0.62 4.30
C ALA A 71 -1.56 -0.85 4.75
N LEU A 72 -0.51 -1.32 5.43
CA LEU A 72 -0.47 -2.68 5.99
C LEU A 72 -1.58 -2.88 7.02
N LEU A 73 -1.75 -1.95 7.95
CA LEU A 73 -2.83 -2.01 8.95
C LEU A 73 -4.20 -2.07 8.28
N GLY A 74 -4.46 -1.20 7.29
CA GLY A 74 -5.71 -1.21 6.52
C GLY A 74 -5.94 -2.53 5.79
N THR A 75 -4.88 -3.12 5.20
CA THR A 75 -4.96 -4.43 4.53
C THR A 75 -5.26 -5.55 5.53
N LEU A 76 -4.67 -5.53 6.73
CA LEU A 76 -4.97 -6.51 7.78
C LEU A 76 -6.42 -6.39 8.28
N VAL A 77 -6.95 -5.18 8.39
CA VAL A 77 -8.37 -4.94 8.65
C VAL A 77 -9.23 -5.51 7.51
N GLY A 78 -8.84 -5.32 6.26
CA GLY A 78 -9.48 -5.93 5.09
C GLY A 78 -9.54 -7.46 5.20
N ILE A 79 -8.42 -8.10 5.50
CA ILE A 79 -8.34 -9.56 5.72
C ILE A 79 -9.28 -9.98 6.87
N PHE A 80 -9.30 -9.26 7.97
CA PHE A 80 -10.21 -9.52 9.06
C PHE A 80 -11.67 -9.47 8.61
N THR A 81 -12.06 -8.47 7.80
CA THR A 81 -13.43 -8.39 7.27
C THR A 81 -13.78 -9.55 6.34
N ILE A 82 -12.82 -10.06 5.57
CA ILE A 82 -12.98 -11.27 4.76
C ILE A 82 -13.26 -12.49 5.65
N VAL A 83 -12.46 -12.66 6.71
CA VAL A 83 -12.59 -13.80 7.62
C VAL A 83 -13.95 -13.82 8.32
N ILE A 84 -14.44 -12.69 8.82
CA ILE A 84 -15.73 -12.60 9.50
C ILE A 84 -16.93 -12.49 8.54
N GLY A 85 -16.71 -12.48 7.22
CA GLY A 85 -17.76 -12.58 6.22
C GLY A 85 -18.41 -11.29 5.79
N ILE A 86 -17.81 -10.16 6.11
CA ILE A 86 -18.29 -8.82 5.70
C ILE A 86 -17.60 -8.34 4.43
N GLY A 87 -16.33 -8.72 4.24
CA GLY A 87 -15.51 -8.35 3.09
C GLY A 87 -15.77 -9.22 1.84
N PRO A 88 -15.21 -8.81 0.68
CA PRO A 88 -15.29 -9.58 -0.55
C PRO A 88 -14.49 -10.90 -0.40
N ARG A 89 -15.04 -12.00 -0.91
CA ARG A 89 -14.56 -13.36 -0.62
C ARG A 89 -14.14 -14.18 -1.85
N SER A 90 -13.99 -13.56 -2.99
CA SER A 90 -13.54 -14.32 -4.17
C SER A 90 -12.08 -14.78 -3.97
N ALA A 91 -11.66 -15.78 -4.74
CA ALA A 91 -10.28 -16.22 -4.77
C ALA A 91 -9.32 -15.08 -5.17
N PHE A 92 -9.81 -14.18 -6.04
CA PHE A 92 -9.10 -12.96 -6.42
C PHE A 92 -8.87 -12.03 -5.22
N ASP A 93 -9.91 -11.77 -4.41
CA ASP A 93 -9.81 -10.88 -3.24
C ASP A 93 -8.82 -11.41 -2.21
N ILE A 94 -8.84 -12.71 -1.97
CA ILE A 94 -7.90 -13.37 -1.04
C ILE A 94 -6.47 -13.25 -1.57
N ALA A 95 -6.24 -13.57 -2.83
CA ALA A 95 -4.92 -13.48 -3.46
C ALA A 95 -4.40 -12.05 -3.48
N LEU A 96 -5.27 -11.07 -3.75
CA LEU A 96 -4.95 -9.65 -3.75
C LEU A 96 -4.48 -9.18 -2.36
N HIS A 97 -5.22 -9.52 -1.31
CA HIS A 97 -4.87 -9.14 0.06
C HIS A 97 -3.56 -9.80 0.54
N VAL A 98 -3.35 -11.08 0.21
CA VAL A 98 -2.07 -11.76 0.49
C VAL A 98 -0.91 -11.08 -0.27
N GLY A 99 -1.11 -10.73 -1.52
CA GLY A 99 -0.15 -9.99 -2.33
C GLY A 99 0.19 -8.62 -1.73
N PHE A 100 -0.83 -7.88 -1.27
CA PHE A 100 -0.63 -6.59 -0.60
C PHE A 100 0.18 -6.73 0.70
N VAL A 101 -0.14 -7.70 1.54
CA VAL A 101 0.64 -7.93 2.77
C VAL A 101 2.11 -8.22 2.44
N ALA A 102 2.36 -9.11 1.48
CA ALA A 102 3.72 -9.48 1.08
C ALA A 102 4.50 -8.27 0.52
N SER A 103 3.90 -7.48 -0.38
CA SER A 103 4.54 -6.31 -0.98
C SER A 103 4.77 -5.20 0.04
N LEU A 104 3.80 -4.91 0.91
CA LEU A 104 3.92 -3.89 1.95
C LEU A 104 5.01 -4.25 2.97
N LEU A 105 5.11 -5.53 3.39
CA LEU A 105 6.19 -6.00 4.25
C LEU A 105 7.56 -5.89 3.57
N ALA A 106 7.65 -6.23 2.28
CA ALA A 106 8.88 -6.05 1.51
C ALA A 106 9.27 -4.57 1.42
N GLY A 107 8.33 -3.68 1.13
CA GLY A 107 8.53 -2.23 1.09
C GLY A 107 9.00 -1.66 2.42
N LEU A 108 8.36 -2.04 3.52
CA LEU A 108 8.77 -1.66 4.87
C LEU A 108 10.20 -2.13 5.17
N GLY A 109 10.53 -3.38 4.82
CA GLY A 109 11.86 -3.93 4.98
C GLY A 109 12.93 -3.18 4.18
N LEU A 110 12.64 -2.84 2.92
CA LEU A 110 13.55 -2.06 2.07
C LEU A 110 13.79 -0.66 2.63
N VAL A 111 12.72 0.06 3.00
CA VAL A 111 12.81 1.41 3.56
C VAL A 111 13.52 1.39 4.91
N ALA A 112 13.28 0.39 5.74
CA ALA A 112 13.93 0.24 7.04
C ALA A 112 15.45 -0.01 6.91
N ARG A 113 15.86 -0.90 6.00
CA ARG A 113 17.27 -1.25 5.77
C ARG A 113 18.10 -0.10 5.18
N GLY A 114 17.51 0.79 4.41
CA GLY A 114 18.19 1.93 3.78
C GLY A 114 19.00 2.77 4.78
N ARG A 115 18.60 2.84 6.05
CA ARG A 115 19.33 3.52 7.13
C ARG A 115 20.69 2.88 7.48
N VAL A 116 20.74 1.56 7.42
CA VAL A 116 21.95 0.81 7.80
C VAL A 116 23.07 1.03 6.77
N TRP A 117 22.70 1.11 5.50
CA TRP A 117 23.68 1.37 4.43
C TRP A 117 24.24 2.81 4.48
N GLU A 118 23.40 3.81 4.71
CA GLU A 118 23.84 5.21 4.82
C GLU A 118 24.77 5.44 6.02
N GLN A 119 24.53 4.78 7.15
CA GLN A 119 25.38 4.85 8.32
C GLN A 119 26.75 4.17 8.10
N ARG A 120 26.78 3.02 7.41
CA ARG A 120 28.04 2.34 7.09
C ARG A 120 28.93 3.11 6.10
N GLN A 121 28.35 3.93 5.24
CA GLN A 121 29.13 4.76 4.31
C GLN A 121 29.69 6.02 4.95
N ARG A 122 29.21 6.39 6.13
CA ARG A 122 29.67 7.57 6.89
C ARG A 122 30.68 7.23 8.01
N ALA A 123 30.83 5.96 8.32
CA ALA A 123 31.79 5.45 9.30
C ALA A 123 33.11 5.04 8.62
#